data_5198192826b6f2438ce13aa8f4848616
#
_entry.id   5198192826b6f2438ce13aa8f4848616
#
_cell.length_a   1.000
_cell.length_b   1.000
_cell.length_c   1.000
_cell.angle_alpha   90.00
_cell.angle_beta   90.00
_cell.angle_gamma   90.00
#
_symmetry.space_group_name_H-M   'P 1'
#
loop_
_entity.id
_entity.type
_entity.pdbx_description
1 polymer ?
#
loop_
_entity_poly.entity_id
_entity_poly.type
_entity_poly.pdbx_seq_one_letter_code
_entity_poly.pdbx_strand_id
1 'polypeptide(L)'
;MEKERFLAFTDAIIAIIATIMVLEFKTPDKSGWPALAELTIPLLAYALSFFMIMTVWYNHHQLYRDIKNITPRIFLLNTLWLFIMSFFPFTTGWVGKHASEFLPEFFYLIITW
;
A
#
# COMPACT_ATOMS: atom_id res chain seq x y z
N MET A 1 18.55 -18.26 3.19
CA MET A 1 18.14 -17.42 2.04
C MET A 1 19.04 -16.21 1.97
N GLU A 2 19.47 -15.85 0.79
CA GLU A 2 20.26 -14.66 0.60
C GLU A 2 19.47 -13.41 0.91
N LYS A 3 20.05 -12.52 1.68
CA LYS A 3 19.41 -11.25 2.05
C LYS A 3 19.05 -10.41 0.83
N GLU A 4 19.93 -10.33 -0.16
CA GLU A 4 19.69 -9.52 -1.35
C GLU A 4 18.48 -10.00 -2.13
N ARG A 5 18.32 -11.30 -2.30
CA ARG A 5 17.16 -11.86 -3.00
C ARG A 5 15.88 -11.68 -2.22
N PHE A 6 15.97 -11.83 -0.90
CA PHE A 6 14.83 -11.62 -0.01
C PHE A 6 14.34 -10.18 -0.11
N LEU A 7 15.24 -9.21 -0.03
CA LEU A 7 14.88 -7.79 -0.10
C LEU A 7 14.38 -7.42 -1.49
N ALA A 8 14.98 -7.97 -2.55
CA ALA A 8 14.54 -7.69 -3.92
C ALA A 8 13.11 -8.19 -4.15
N PHE A 9 12.79 -9.38 -3.64
CA PHE A 9 11.44 -9.92 -3.76
C PHE A 9 10.43 -9.07 -2.99
N THR A 10 10.80 -8.67 -1.78
CA THR A 10 9.96 -7.80 -0.96
C THR A 10 9.71 -6.45 -1.63
N ASP A 11 10.76 -5.84 -2.17
CA ASP A 11 10.67 -4.57 -2.87
C ASP A 11 9.77 -4.67 -4.10
N ALA A 12 9.85 -5.80 -4.82
CA ALA A 12 8.99 -6.03 -5.98
C ALA A 12 7.51 -6.09 -5.59
N ILE A 13 7.19 -6.76 -4.47
CA ILE A 13 5.82 -6.84 -3.99
C ILE A 13 5.31 -5.45 -3.59
N ILE A 14 6.11 -4.69 -2.87
CA ILE A 14 5.74 -3.33 -2.45
C ILE A 14 5.51 -2.43 -3.67
N ALA A 15 6.37 -2.53 -4.68
CA ALA A 15 6.23 -1.76 -5.91
C ALA A 15 4.92 -2.11 -6.63
N ILE A 16 4.57 -3.39 -6.70
CA ILE A 16 3.32 -3.84 -7.29
C ILE A 16 2.13 -3.28 -6.50
N ILE A 17 2.16 -3.35 -5.18
CA ILE A 17 1.09 -2.81 -4.34
C ILE A 17 0.90 -1.32 -4.63
N ALA A 18 1.99 -0.56 -4.71
CA ALA A 18 1.92 0.88 -4.96
C ALA A 18 1.27 1.19 -6.30
N THR A 19 1.58 0.40 -7.33
CA THR A 19 1.10 0.69 -8.69
C THR A 19 -0.30 0.18 -8.95
N ILE A 20 -0.73 -0.91 -8.32
CA ILE A 20 -2.10 -1.40 -8.54
C ILE A 20 -3.16 -0.60 -7.78
N MET A 21 -2.75 0.29 -6.87
CA MET A 21 -3.72 1.13 -6.17
C MET A 21 -4.57 1.97 -7.12
N VAL A 22 -4.02 2.35 -8.27
CA VAL A 22 -4.78 3.11 -9.25
C VAL A 22 -5.93 2.30 -9.84
N LEU A 23 -5.85 0.98 -9.83
CA LEU A 23 -6.90 0.11 -10.35
C LEU A 23 -8.16 0.11 -9.48
N GLU A 24 -8.06 0.60 -8.24
CA GLU A 24 -9.21 0.74 -7.37
C GLU A 24 -10.12 1.91 -7.78
N PHE A 25 -9.65 2.77 -8.69
CA PHE A 25 -10.45 3.87 -9.19
C PHE A 25 -11.42 3.36 -10.25
N LYS A 26 -12.69 3.77 -10.13
CA LYS A 26 -13.66 3.52 -11.18
C LYS A 26 -13.50 4.56 -12.26
N THR A 27 -13.55 4.09 -13.52
CA THR A 27 -13.60 5.01 -14.66
C THR A 27 -14.90 5.82 -14.56
N PRO A 28 -14.82 7.17 -14.63
CA PRO A 28 -16.03 7.97 -14.57
C PRO A 28 -16.95 7.69 -15.77
N ASP A 29 -18.26 7.73 -15.51
CA ASP A 29 -19.25 7.58 -16.56
C ASP A 29 -19.37 8.83 -17.41
N LYS A 30 -18.97 9.99 -16.85
CA LYS A 30 -19.04 11.28 -17.52
C LYS A 30 -17.65 11.67 -18.04
N SER A 31 -17.61 12.52 -19.05
CA SER A 31 -16.38 13.11 -19.54
C SER A 31 -16.30 14.58 -19.16
N GLY A 32 -15.07 15.14 -19.16
CA GLY A 32 -14.87 16.56 -18.86
C GLY A 32 -14.68 16.87 -17.39
N TRP A 33 -14.87 18.12 -17.03
CA TRP A 33 -14.61 18.61 -15.67
C TRP A 33 -15.44 17.94 -14.58
N PRO A 34 -16.74 17.66 -14.79
CA PRO A 34 -17.53 16.97 -13.75
C PRO A 34 -16.95 15.59 -13.41
N ALA A 35 -16.39 14.87 -14.38
CA ALA A 35 -15.77 13.58 -14.14
C ALA A 35 -14.56 13.71 -13.26
N LEU A 36 -13.74 14.74 -13.49
CA LEU A 36 -12.58 15.01 -12.63
C LEU A 36 -12.99 15.38 -11.21
N ALA A 37 -14.08 16.12 -11.06
CA ALA A 37 -14.59 16.49 -9.73
C ALA A 37 -14.99 15.24 -8.92
N GLU A 38 -15.57 14.24 -9.58
CA GLU A 38 -15.94 12.98 -8.93
C GLU A 38 -14.72 12.20 -8.45
N LEU A 39 -13.57 12.38 -9.09
CA LEU A 39 -12.33 11.68 -8.76
C LEU A 39 -11.51 12.39 -7.68
N THR A 40 -11.92 13.59 -7.21
CA THR A 40 -11.10 14.38 -6.30
C THR A 40 -10.74 13.60 -5.03
N ILE A 41 -11.72 13.02 -4.33
CA ILE A 41 -11.47 12.28 -3.09
C ILE A 41 -10.67 10.98 -3.38
N PRO A 42 -11.04 10.16 -4.38
CA PRO A 42 -10.20 9.00 -4.71
C PRO A 42 -8.76 9.34 -5.07
N LEU A 43 -8.55 10.43 -5.81
CA LEU A 43 -7.20 10.86 -6.18
C LEU A 43 -6.39 11.28 -4.96
N LEU A 44 -6.99 12.02 -4.04
CA LEU A 44 -6.34 12.39 -2.80
C LEU A 44 -5.98 11.17 -1.96
N ALA A 45 -6.90 10.21 -1.85
CA ALA A 45 -6.65 8.96 -1.14
C ALA A 45 -5.50 8.19 -1.78
N TYR A 46 -5.48 8.10 -3.11
CA TYR A 46 -4.42 7.43 -3.84
C TYR A 46 -3.07 8.11 -3.62
N ALA A 47 -3.02 9.44 -3.79
CA ALA A 47 -1.78 10.18 -3.64
C ALA A 47 -1.20 10.04 -2.24
N LEU A 48 -2.04 10.20 -1.22
CA LEU A 48 -1.62 10.05 0.17
C LEU A 48 -1.12 8.64 0.43
N SER A 49 -1.84 7.63 -0.04
CA SER A 49 -1.48 6.23 0.16
C SER A 49 -0.19 5.87 -0.56
N PHE A 50 0.04 6.42 -1.74
CA PHE A 50 1.27 6.20 -2.48
C PHE A 50 2.47 6.72 -1.69
N PHE A 51 2.38 7.94 -1.15
CA PHE A 51 3.45 8.48 -0.33
C PHE A 51 3.63 7.72 0.97
N MET A 52 2.55 7.24 1.56
CA MET A 52 2.65 6.42 2.77
C MET A 52 3.35 5.10 2.50
N ILE A 53 3.08 4.44 1.37
CA ILE A 53 3.75 3.19 1.06
C ILE A 53 5.22 3.40 0.74
N MET A 54 5.58 4.54 0.16
CA MET A 54 6.99 4.89 -0.03
C MET A 54 7.70 5.06 1.32
N THR A 55 7.03 5.67 2.28
CA THR A 55 7.55 5.81 3.64
C THR A 55 7.70 4.45 4.30
N VAL A 56 6.72 3.56 4.15
CA VAL A 56 6.77 2.21 4.68
C VAL A 56 7.95 1.45 4.06
N TRP A 57 8.13 1.55 2.75
CA TRP A 57 9.27 0.93 2.08
C TRP A 57 10.60 1.43 2.63
N TYR A 58 10.73 2.75 2.80
CA TYR A 58 11.94 3.33 3.34
C TYR A 58 12.22 2.83 4.75
N ASN A 59 11.20 2.78 5.61
CA ASN A 59 11.35 2.27 6.97
C ASN A 59 11.72 0.79 6.99
N HIS A 60 11.12 0.01 6.10
CA HIS A 60 11.45 -1.40 5.95
C HIS A 60 12.92 -1.57 5.52
N HIS A 61 13.37 -0.76 4.58
CA HIS A 61 14.75 -0.77 4.12
C HIS A 61 15.70 -0.48 5.28
N GLN A 62 15.40 0.55 6.09
CA GLN A 62 16.22 0.89 7.25
C GLN A 62 16.25 -0.23 8.29
N LEU A 63 15.11 -0.85 8.54
CA LEU A 63 14.99 -1.95 9.50
C LEU A 63 15.94 -3.10 9.14
N TYR A 64 16.02 -3.45 7.85
CA TYR A 64 16.81 -4.58 7.40
C TYR A 64 18.25 -4.22 7.09
N ARG A 65 18.65 -2.96 7.20
CA ARG A 65 20.00 -2.54 6.87
C ARG A 65 21.06 -3.28 7.69
N ASP A 66 20.80 -3.46 8.98
CA ASP A 66 21.76 -4.06 9.91
C ASP A 66 21.57 -5.57 10.08
N ILE A 67 20.53 -6.14 9.49
CA ILE A 67 20.29 -7.58 9.55
C ILE A 67 21.16 -8.27 8.50
N LYS A 68 22.02 -9.18 8.94
CA LYS A 68 22.96 -9.86 8.05
C LYS A 68 22.41 -11.15 7.46
N ASN A 69 21.64 -11.91 8.25
CA ASN A 69 21.12 -13.20 7.85
C ASN A 69 19.61 -13.25 7.98
N ILE A 70 18.96 -13.86 6.99
CA ILE A 70 17.51 -14.04 7.00
C ILE A 70 17.21 -15.42 7.57
N THR A 71 16.75 -15.44 8.83
CA THR A 71 16.32 -16.67 9.48
C THR A 71 14.92 -17.06 9.00
N PRO A 72 14.50 -18.34 9.17
CA PRO A 72 13.13 -18.74 8.85
C PRO A 72 12.08 -17.91 9.59
N ARG A 73 12.36 -17.51 10.81
CA ARG A 73 11.45 -16.66 11.57
C ARG A 73 11.29 -15.28 10.94
N ILE A 74 12.41 -14.67 10.53
CA ILE A 74 12.37 -13.36 9.84
C ILE A 74 11.60 -13.48 8.54
N PHE A 75 11.84 -14.55 7.77
CA PHE A 75 11.12 -14.80 6.54
C PHE A 75 9.62 -14.90 6.77
N LEU A 76 9.20 -15.66 7.78
CA LEU A 76 7.79 -15.83 8.09
C LEU A 76 7.13 -14.50 8.50
N LEU A 77 7.79 -13.75 9.38
CA LEU A 77 7.26 -12.47 9.84
C LEU A 77 7.12 -11.47 8.68
N ASN A 78 8.12 -11.43 7.81
CA ASN A 78 8.07 -10.57 6.63
C ASN A 78 6.96 -10.99 5.67
N THR A 79 6.76 -12.29 5.49
CA THR A 79 5.69 -12.82 4.65
C THR A 79 4.32 -12.43 5.19
N LEU A 80 4.11 -12.54 6.49
CA LEU A 80 2.85 -12.12 7.11
C LEU A 80 2.63 -10.62 6.93
N TRP A 81 3.67 -9.83 7.11
CA TRP A 81 3.59 -8.39 6.91
C TRP A 81 3.22 -8.05 5.46
N LEU A 82 3.84 -8.70 4.49
CA LEU A 82 3.52 -8.50 3.08
C LEU A 82 2.08 -8.91 2.75
N PHE A 83 1.62 -10.00 3.36
CA PHE A 83 0.24 -10.44 3.17
C PHE A 83 -0.73 -9.35 3.64
N ILE A 84 -0.47 -8.77 4.82
CA ILE A 84 -1.29 -7.68 5.35
C ILE A 84 -1.19 -6.46 4.45
N MET A 85 0.01 -6.10 4.01
CA MET A 85 0.22 -4.94 3.13
C MET A 85 -0.46 -5.12 1.77
N SER A 86 -0.66 -6.36 1.33
CA SER A 86 -1.33 -6.60 0.04
C SER A 86 -2.79 -6.14 0.03
N PHE A 87 -3.40 -5.92 1.19
CA PHE A 87 -4.73 -5.34 1.30
C PHE A 87 -4.75 -3.82 1.20
N PHE A 88 -3.60 -3.18 1.14
CA PHE A 88 -3.50 -1.73 1.10
C PHE A 88 -4.27 -1.11 -0.07
N PRO A 89 -4.17 -1.64 -1.30
CA PRO A 89 -4.97 -1.10 -2.40
C PRO A 89 -6.48 -1.16 -2.14
N PHE A 90 -6.96 -2.27 -1.57
CA PHE A 90 -8.36 -2.42 -1.23
C PHE A 90 -8.80 -1.35 -0.22
N THR A 91 -8.04 -1.17 0.86
CA THR A 91 -8.40 -0.20 1.90
C THR A 91 -8.30 1.23 1.39
N THR A 92 -7.34 1.52 0.50
CA THR A 92 -7.22 2.83 -0.13
C THR A 92 -8.48 3.15 -0.95
N GLY A 93 -8.94 2.19 -1.75
CA GLY A 93 -10.16 2.36 -2.52
C GLY A 93 -11.37 2.53 -1.64
N TRP A 94 -11.46 1.75 -0.56
CA TRP A 94 -12.58 1.82 0.37
C TRP A 94 -12.62 3.17 1.08
N VAL A 95 -11.48 3.65 1.57
CA VAL A 95 -11.39 4.98 2.20
C VAL A 95 -11.73 6.07 1.19
N GLY A 96 -11.29 5.93 -0.06
CA GLY A 96 -11.59 6.90 -1.10
C GLY A 96 -13.08 7.03 -1.39
N LYS A 97 -13.85 5.95 -1.22
CA LYS A 97 -15.30 5.96 -1.43
C LYS A 97 -16.06 6.43 -0.19
N HIS A 98 -15.55 6.15 0.99
CA HIS A 98 -16.24 6.35 2.27
C HIS A 98 -15.33 7.08 3.25
N ALA A 99 -14.80 8.23 2.82
CA ALA A 99 -13.78 8.96 3.59
C ALA A 99 -14.27 9.40 4.97
N SER A 100 -15.59 9.58 5.14
CA SER A 100 -16.17 10.02 6.41
C SER A 100 -16.68 8.86 7.28
N GLU A 101 -16.59 7.61 6.81
CA GLU A 101 -17.08 6.46 7.54
C GLU A 101 -15.98 5.83 8.37
N PHE A 102 -16.35 5.33 9.56
CA PHE A 102 -15.39 4.84 10.55
C PHE A 102 -14.69 3.56 10.11
N LEU A 103 -15.44 2.55 9.60
CA LEU A 103 -14.85 1.25 9.31
C LEU A 103 -13.76 1.28 8.24
N PRO A 104 -13.96 1.95 7.08
CA PRO A 104 -12.89 2.06 6.09
C PRO A 104 -11.65 2.75 6.64
N GLU A 105 -11.81 3.84 7.37
CA GLU A 105 -10.68 4.56 7.96
C GLU A 105 -9.96 3.71 9.01
N PHE A 106 -10.71 2.97 9.81
CA PHE A 106 -10.14 2.10 10.83
C PHE A 106 -9.26 1.02 10.19
N PHE A 107 -9.77 0.34 9.15
CA PHE A 107 -8.99 -0.66 8.44
C PHE A 107 -7.76 -0.08 7.77
N TYR A 108 -7.90 1.10 7.18
CA TYR A 108 -6.77 1.79 6.56
C TYR A 108 -5.66 2.04 7.57
N LEU A 109 -6.01 2.55 8.75
CA LEU A 109 -5.03 2.83 9.80
C LEU A 109 -4.36 1.55 10.30
N ILE A 110 -5.11 0.47 10.49
CA ILE A 110 -4.54 -0.79 10.96
C ILE A 110 -3.53 -1.35 9.97
N ILE A 111 -3.85 -1.31 8.68
CA ILE A 111 -2.98 -1.89 7.64
C ILE A 111 -1.72 -1.06 7.44
N THR A 112 -1.80 0.25 7.61
CA THR A 112 -0.63 1.13 7.40
C THR A 112 0.37 1.10 8.56
N TRP A 113 0.05 0.46 9.68
CA TRP A 113 0.97 0.36 10.82
C TRP A 113 2.12 -0.60 10.60
#